data_4972acb539f2ed7f226c4ab3eff75334
#
_entry.id   4972acb539f2ed7f226c4ab3eff75334
#
_cell.length_a   1.000
_cell.length_b   1.000
_cell.length_c   1.000
_cell.angle_alpha   90.00
_cell.angle_beta   90.00
_cell.angle_gamma   90.00
#
_symmetry.space_group_name_H-M   'P 1'
#
loop_
_entity.id
_entity.type
_entity.pdbx_description
1 polymer ?
#
loop_
_entity_poly.entity_id
_entity_poly.type
_entity_poly.pdbx_seq_one_letter_code
_entity_poly.pdbx_strand_id
1 'polypeptide(L)'
;MRSFINFVLLFNFAEAFYKVTMIQDKTLHGCSFQNTSETTIGNCLAKCLQNCTCRAFRMCGEDKTCSLCLSTSTSLKIKEKQGDCGYFAFERNHQHGYENGGKSGCFQDTNCCLTSQTCFNDGVCKPSYPNDILHSPRFTCDCPPGYRGNRCKQPIKSCRGYVKASGHDPPASGNYTIMDHDNKPFQVFCNFVKMSVSDTTVSWTLIQSYRFENKTEFKAPFFNDNPKNAEDPNWESYRLSLSRMKSIQKDSSKWRMTCRFDTDGLNKTDYMEGLKSQVDILTYNASDCMNVEFINVRGYECAVGNCQAFLIQKFNRPFHHDSYRSGKKKCSNSHTGNKCSADNSGNNGEDNFGRYQDGCVNPDHRCSKNKVSTTQTWLGA
;
A
#
# COMPACT_ATOMS: atom_id res chain seq x y z
N MET A 1 -40.67 6.44 29.01
CA MET A 1 -39.81 5.51 29.77
C MET A 1 -40.13 4.08 29.34
N ARG A 2 -39.41 3.51 28.42
CA ARG A 2 -39.55 2.09 28.05
C ARG A 2 -38.42 1.32 28.73
N SER A 3 -38.84 0.39 29.58
CA SER A 3 -38.00 -0.45 30.44
C SER A 3 -37.05 -1.29 29.56
N PHE A 4 -35.74 -1.16 29.76
CA PHE A 4 -34.76 -2.03 29.19
C PHE A 4 -34.74 -3.35 29.97
N ILE A 5 -35.39 -4.38 29.44
CA ILE A 5 -35.20 -5.73 29.96
C ILE A 5 -33.95 -6.29 29.34
N ASN A 6 -32.84 -6.16 30.04
CA ASN A 6 -31.60 -6.88 29.70
C ASN A 6 -31.79 -8.35 30.16
N PHE A 7 -32.09 -9.25 29.24
CA PHE A 7 -31.98 -10.68 29.49
C PHE A 7 -30.49 -11.05 29.50
N VAL A 8 -29.94 -11.19 30.71
CA VAL A 8 -28.61 -11.70 30.92
C VAL A 8 -28.73 -13.20 31.14
N LEU A 9 -28.39 -14.02 30.14
CA LEU A 9 -28.25 -15.44 30.33
C LEU A 9 -26.82 -15.71 30.82
N LEU A 10 -26.67 -16.04 32.09
CA LEU A 10 -25.43 -16.47 32.68
C LEU A 10 -25.28 -17.99 32.42
N PHE A 11 -24.45 -18.38 31.51
CA PHE A 11 -24.03 -19.77 31.35
C PHE A 11 -22.82 -20.03 32.23
N ASN A 12 -23.02 -20.88 33.26
CA ASN A 12 -21.98 -21.28 34.20
C ASN A 12 -21.23 -22.46 33.57
N PHE A 13 -20.09 -22.22 32.95
CA PHE A 13 -19.16 -23.25 32.49
C PHE A 13 -17.87 -23.06 33.31
N ALA A 14 -17.44 -24.11 33.97
CA ALA A 14 -16.34 -24.08 34.92
C ALA A 14 -15.19 -23.15 34.48
N GLU A 15 -15.00 -22.05 35.20
CA GLU A 15 -13.91 -21.07 35.13
C GLU A 15 -13.94 -19.97 34.02
N ALA A 16 -14.88 -19.99 33.08
CA ALA A 16 -15.07 -18.86 32.16
C ALA A 16 -16.54 -18.47 32.07
N PHE A 17 -16.89 -17.29 32.52
CA PHE A 17 -18.26 -16.77 32.41
C PHE A 17 -18.37 -15.96 31.12
N TYR A 18 -19.29 -16.34 30.23
CA TYR A 18 -19.68 -15.55 29.09
C TYR A 18 -21.00 -14.85 29.39
N LYS A 19 -20.99 -13.54 29.28
CA LYS A 19 -22.20 -12.76 29.24
C LYS A 19 -22.70 -12.69 27.82
N VAL A 20 -23.82 -13.36 27.54
CA VAL A 20 -24.49 -13.30 26.24
C VAL A 20 -25.56 -12.21 26.32
N THR A 21 -25.43 -11.20 25.49
CA THR A 21 -26.39 -10.08 25.43
C THR A 21 -27.16 -10.16 24.12
N MET A 22 -28.48 -10.19 24.22
CA MET A 22 -29.36 -10.04 23.06
C MET A 22 -29.36 -8.59 22.61
N ILE A 23 -29.02 -8.35 21.35
CA ILE A 23 -29.10 -7.03 20.72
C ILE A 23 -30.54 -6.86 20.22
N GLN A 24 -31.40 -6.23 21.05
CA GLN A 24 -32.79 -6.00 20.70
C GLN A 24 -32.94 -4.92 19.64
N ASP A 25 -33.89 -5.11 18.73
CA ASP A 25 -34.29 -4.15 17.69
C ASP A 25 -33.16 -3.67 16.77
N LYS A 26 -32.08 -4.43 16.70
CA LYS A 26 -30.91 -4.10 15.88
C LYS A 26 -30.38 -5.33 15.16
N THR A 27 -29.74 -5.10 14.01
CA THR A 27 -29.02 -6.13 13.24
C THR A 27 -27.56 -5.77 13.07
N LEU A 28 -26.72 -6.77 12.85
CA LEU A 28 -25.29 -6.59 12.61
C LEU A 28 -25.04 -6.44 11.11
N HIS A 29 -24.55 -5.28 10.70
CA HIS A 29 -24.15 -5.01 9.31
C HIS A 29 -22.68 -5.35 9.08
N GLY A 30 -22.39 -5.91 7.88
CA GLY A 30 -21.04 -6.33 7.51
C GLY A 30 -20.69 -7.73 7.99
N CYS A 31 -21.65 -8.47 8.57
CA CYS A 31 -21.48 -9.89 8.87
C CYS A 31 -21.74 -10.72 7.61
N SER A 32 -20.82 -11.63 7.30
CA SER A 32 -21.09 -12.77 6.45
C SER A 32 -21.58 -13.90 7.34
N PHE A 33 -22.78 -14.41 7.12
CA PHE A 33 -23.36 -15.46 7.96
C PHE A 33 -23.09 -16.85 7.36
N GLN A 34 -22.68 -17.76 8.23
CA GLN A 34 -22.67 -19.21 7.97
C GLN A 34 -23.81 -19.83 8.77
N ASN A 35 -24.74 -20.51 8.10
CA ASN A 35 -25.86 -21.18 8.75
C ASN A 35 -25.43 -22.55 9.26
N THR A 36 -25.90 -22.88 10.46
CA THR A 36 -25.77 -24.21 11.09
C THR A 36 -27.14 -24.63 11.67
N SER A 37 -27.39 -25.92 11.76
CA SER A 37 -28.66 -26.48 12.25
C SER A 37 -28.65 -26.63 13.78
N GLU A 38 -28.50 -25.55 14.52
CA GLU A 38 -28.50 -25.58 15.98
C GLU A 38 -29.83 -25.06 16.54
N THR A 39 -30.38 -25.76 17.50
CA THR A 39 -31.74 -25.49 18.01
C THR A 39 -31.77 -24.65 19.28
N THR A 40 -30.64 -24.41 19.93
CA THR A 40 -30.54 -23.65 21.18
C THR A 40 -29.49 -22.54 21.09
N ILE A 41 -29.71 -21.45 21.86
CA ILE A 41 -28.76 -20.34 21.98
C ILE A 41 -27.39 -20.86 22.49
N GLY A 42 -27.38 -21.79 23.44
CA GLY A 42 -26.15 -22.37 23.99
C GLY A 42 -25.34 -23.13 22.94
N ASN A 43 -25.99 -23.95 22.11
CA ASN A 43 -25.32 -24.67 21.04
C ASN A 43 -24.81 -23.72 19.95
N CYS A 44 -25.59 -22.69 19.62
CA CYS A 44 -25.16 -21.67 18.68
C CYS A 44 -23.96 -20.87 19.20
N LEU A 45 -23.94 -20.51 20.47
CA LEU A 45 -22.78 -19.91 21.12
C LEU A 45 -21.56 -20.83 21.06
N ALA A 46 -21.72 -22.14 21.40
CA ALA A 46 -20.64 -23.11 21.37
C ALA A 46 -20.02 -23.23 19.94
N LYS A 47 -20.85 -23.26 18.90
CA LYS A 47 -20.39 -23.25 17.50
C LYS A 47 -19.66 -21.96 17.14
N CYS A 48 -20.16 -20.81 17.61
CA CYS A 48 -19.48 -19.54 17.41
C CYS A 48 -18.13 -19.50 18.12
N LEU A 49 -18.03 -20.00 19.35
CA LEU A 49 -16.77 -20.08 20.09
C LEU A 49 -15.75 -21.04 19.45
N GLN A 50 -16.20 -22.11 18.82
CA GLN A 50 -15.36 -23.02 18.06
C GLN A 50 -14.86 -22.44 16.73
N ASN A 51 -15.53 -21.41 16.20
CA ASN A 51 -15.17 -20.75 14.95
C ASN A 51 -14.38 -19.48 15.23
N CYS A 52 -13.10 -19.47 14.90
CA CYS A 52 -12.17 -18.38 15.17
C CYS A 52 -12.52 -17.04 14.49
N THR A 53 -13.34 -17.06 13.46
CA THR A 53 -13.81 -15.86 12.75
C THR A 53 -15.19 -15.40 13.24
N CYS A 54 -15.85 -16.19 14.10
CA CYS A 54 -17.16 -15.83 14.61
C CYS A 54 -17.03 -14.78 15.73
N ARG A 55 -17.89 -13.76 15.69
CA ARG A 55 -17.93 -12.65 16.66
C ARG A 55 -19.30 -12.48 17.31
N ALA A 56 -20.32 -12.89 16.61
CA ALA A 56 -21.69 -12.85 17.07
C ALA A 56 -22.48 -13.93 16.33
N PHE A 57 -23.71 -14.17 16.76
CA PHE A 57 -24.58 -15.07 16.03
C PHE A 57 -26.02 -14.56 16.02
N ARG A 58 -26.79 -15.11 15.11
CA ARG A 58 -28.20 -14.80 14.91
C ARG A 58 -29.02 -16.07 15.03
N MET A 59 -30.16 -15.98 15.69
CA MET A 59 -31.20 -17.00 15.65
C MET A 59 -32.48 -16.38 15.13
N CYS A 60 -33.09 -16.96 14.12
CA CYS A 60 -34.31 -16.45 13.49
C CYS A 60 -35.48 -17.43 13.72
N GLY A 61 -36.61 -16.88 14.14
CA GLY A 61 -37.97 -17.40 14.16
C GLY A 61 -38.22 -18.89 14.29
N GLU A 62 -39.18 -19.40 13.54
CA GLU A 62 -39.69 -20.76 13.60
C GLU A 62 -38.66 -21.82 13.16
N ASP A 63 -37.72 -21.45 12.28
CA ASP A 63 -36.73 -22.40 11.72
C ASP A 63 -35.61 -22.73 12.67
N LYS A 64 -35.48 -22.06 13.82
CA LYS A 64 -34.43 -22.27 14.85
C LYS A 64 -33.03 -22.42 14.25
N THR A 65 -32.74 -21.70 13.17
CA THR A 65 -31.46 -21.73 12.51
C THR A 65 -30.44 -20.82 13.21
N CYS A 66 -29.29 -21.35 13.54
CA CYS A 66 -28.16 -20.62 14.05
C CYS A 66 -27.35 -20.08 12.87
N SER A 67 -27.16 -18.77 12.79
CA SER A 67 -26.30 -18.14 11.79
C SER A 67 -25.13 -17.46 12.47
N LEU A 68 -23.90 -17.93 12.17
CA LEU A 68 -22.67 -17.36 12.73
C LEU A 68 -22.27 -16.11 11.96
N CYS A 69 -21.97 -15.03 12.67
CA CYS A 69 -21.44 -13.82 12.09
C CYS A 69 -19.93 -13.98 11.86
N LEU A 70 -19.56 -14.26 10.62
CA LEU A 70 -18.17 -14.42 10.19
C LEU A 70 -17.68 -13.08 9.64
N SER A 71 -17.15 -12.19 10.49
CA SER A 71 -16.63 -10.92 10.04
C SER A 71 -15.11 -10.98 9.87
N THR A 72 -14.65 -10.53 8.72
CA THR A 72 -13.24 -10.19 8.48
C THR A 72 -13.00 -8.68 8.66
N SER A 73 -14.06 -7.89 8.90
CA SER A 73 -14.00 -6.45 9.11
C SER A 73 -13.74 -6.11 10.58
N THR A 74 -12.90 -5.14 10.83
CA THR A 74 -12.63 -4.59 12.17
C THR A 74 -13.77 -3.71 12.71
N SER A 75 -14.79 -3.38 11.90
CA SER A 75 -15.91 -2.54 12.29
C SER A 75 -17.24 -3.17 11.90
N LEU A 76 -17.89 -3.85 12.86
CA LEU A 76 -19.28 -4.24 12.73
C LEU A 76 -20.16 -3.01 13.01
N LYS A 77 -21.03 -2.67 12.06
CA LYS A 77 -22.03 -1.59 12.27
C LYS A 77 -23.34 -2.20 12.72
N ILE A 78 -23.92 -1.64 13.76
CA ILE A 78 -25.24 -2.01 14.25
C ILE A 78 -26.27 -1.12 13.55
N LYS A 79 -27.28 -1.72 12.92
CA LYS A 79 -28.41 -1.03 12.29
C LYS A 79 -29.73 -1.50 12.89
N GLU A 80 -30.83 -0.82 12.58
CA GLU A 80 -32.16 -1.24 13.00
C GLU A 80 -32.51 -2.63 12.47
N LYS A 81 -33.25 -3.39 13.28
CA LYS A 81 -33.61 -4.78 13.03
C LYS A 81 -34.57 -4.88 11.84
N GLN A 82 -34.27 -5.78 10.92
CA GLN A 82 -35.22 -6.21 9.89
C GLN A 82 -35.53 -7.71 10.10
N GLY A 83 -36.82 -8.02 10.34
CA GLY A 83 -37.32 -9.38 10.51
C GLY A 83 -37.33 -9.89 11.96
N ASP A 84 -37.83 -11.11 12.17
CA ASP A 84 -38.01 -11.75 13.48
C ASP A 84 -36.80 -12.60 13.92
N CYS A 85 -35.62 -11.98 13.94
CA CYS A 85 -34.39 -12.63 14.35
C CYS A 85 -33.84 -12.03 15.64
N GLY A 86 -33.38 -12.88 16.55
CA GLY A 86 -32.55 -12.50 17.69
C GLY A 86 -31.07 -12.44 17.30
N TYR A 87 -30.41 -11.34 17.61
CA TYR A 87 -28.96 -11.16 17.42
C TYR A 87 -28.27 -11.19 18.77
N PHE A 88 -27.19 -11.94 18.89
CA PHE A 88 -26.51 -12.20 20.16
C PHE A 88 -25.03 -11.85 20.02
N ALA A 89 -24.57 -11.00 20.93
CA ALA A 89 -23.16 -10.74 21.18
C ALA A 89 -22.76 -11.36 22.51
N PHE A 90 -21.49 -11.67 22.70
CA PHE A 90 -20.99 -12.21 23.95
C PHE A 90 -19.71 -11.52 24.38
N GLU A 91 -19.60 -11.37 25.72
CA GLU A 91 -18.46 -10.79 26.41
C GLU A 91 -17.89 -11.83 27.36
N ARG A 92 -16.58 -11.87 27.52
CA ARG A 92 -15.89 -12.71 28.47
C ARG A 92 -15.67 -11.97 29.78
N ASN A 93 -16.11 -12.52 30.89
CA ASN A 93 -15.83 -11.94 32.20
C ASN A 93 -14.53 -12.51 32.78
N HIS A 94 -13.51 -11.68 32.91
CA HIS A 94 -12.20 -12.04 33.49
C HIS A 94 -12.14 -11.87 35.01
N GLN A 95 -13.17 -12.23 35.78
CA GLN A 95 -13.14 -11.98 37.21
C GLN A 95 -12.34 -12.98 38.07
N HIS A 96 -11.68 -13.99 37.48
CA HIS A 96 -10.74 -14.82 38.24
C HIS A 96 -9.47 -15.11 37.44
N GLY A 97 -8.32 -14.83 38.08
CA GLY A 97 -7.00 -14.91 37.50
C GLY A 97 -6.63 -16.28 37.00
N TYR A 98 -6.06 -16.31 35.83
CA TYR A 98 -5.30 -17.43 35.30
C TYR A 98 -3.89 -17.44 35.94
N GLU A 99 -3.81 -17.91 37.17
CA GLU A 99 -2.57 -18.46 37.70
C GLU A 99 -2.78 -19.96 37.88
N ASN A 100 -2.03 -20.73 37.10
CA ASN A 100 -1.91 -22.20 37.11
C ASN A 100 -2.68 -22.95 35.99
N GLY A 101 -1.89 -23.59 35.14
CA GLY A 101 -2.30 -24.44 34.05
C GLY A 101 -3.10 -25.67 34.43
N GLY A 102 -4.37 -25.50 34.78
CA GLY A 102 -5.33 -26.57 35.06
C GLY A 102 -6.12 -26.95 33.82
N LYS A 103 -6.02 -28.20 33.40
CA LYS A 103 -6.90 -28.84 32.43
C LYS A 103 -8.31 -28.88 33.02
N SER A 104 -9.20 -27.99 32.59
CA SER A 104 -10.62 -28.08 32.92
C SER A 104 -11.45 -28.22 31.65
N GLY A 105 -12.19 -29.30 31.57
CA GLY A 105 -13.00 -29.63 30.41
C GLY A 105 -14.30 -28.85 30.35
N CYS A 106 -14.81 -28.77 29.20
CA CYS A 106 -16.14 -28.66 28.61
C CYS A 106 -16.29 -27.51 27.59
N PHE A 107 -15.64 -26.36 27.69
CA PHE A 107 -15.54 -25.38 26.61
C PHE A 107 -14.17 -24.70 26.65
N GLN A 108 -13.17 -25.39 26.12
CA GLN A 108 -11.90 -24.73 25.85
C GLN A 108 -12.15 -23.64 24.80
N ASP A 109 -11.86 -22.39 25.16
CA ASP A 109 -11.63 -21.33 24.18
C ASP A 109 -10.66 -21.90 23.16
N THR A 110 -11.17 -22.14 21.97
CA THR A 110 -10.34 -22.70 20.91
C THR A 110 -9.20 -21.73 20.66
N ASN A 111 -7.99 -22.16 20.99
CA ASN A 111 -6.81 -21.41 20.57
C ASN A 111 -6.83 -21.34 19.04
N CYS A 112 -7.23 -20.19 18.51
CA CYS A 112 -7.42 -20.00 17.08
C CYS A 112 -6.15 -20.23 16.26
N CYS A 113 -5.00 -20.24 16.90
CA CYS A 113 -3.73 -20.53 16.25
C CYS A 113 -3.44 -22.03 16.12
N LEU A 114 -4.19 -22.89 16.81
CA LEU A 114 -4.06 -24.36 16.67
C LEU A 114 -4.86 -24.93 15.50
N THR A 115 -5.77 -24.12 14.92
CA THR A 115 -6.52 -24.52 13.73
C THR A 115 -5.68 -24.28 12.48
N SER A 116 -5.60 -25.24 11.59
CA SER A 116 -4.91 -25.09 10.31
C SER A 116 -5.46 -23.89 9.51
N GLN A 117 -4.58 -23.10 8.90
CA GLN A 117 -4.92 -22.00 8.01
C GLN A 117 -5.51 -20.72 8.67
N THR A 118 -5.17 -20.42 9.91
CA THR A 118 -5.60 -19.16 10.52
C THR A 118 -4.91 -17.96 9.85
N CYS A 119 -3.61 -18.03 9.66
CA CYS A 119 -2.82 -17.06 8.88
C CYS A 119 -2.33 -17.72 7.57
N PHE A 120 -2.33 -16.95 6.48
CA PHE A 120 -1.87 -17.42 5.17
C PHE A 120 -0.45 -16.93 4.90
N ASN A 121 0.18 -17.51 3.87
CA ASN A 121 1.49 -17.09 3.38
C ASN A 121 2.54 -17.06 4.49
N ASP A 122 2.59 -18.11 5.31
CA ASP A 122 3.54 -18.26 6.43
C ASP A 122 3.44 -17.18 7.52
N GLY A 123 2.31 -16.50 7.60
CA GLY A 123 2.03 -15.53 8.67
C GLY A 123 1.97 -16.22 10.04
N VAL A 124 2.62 -15.61 11.04
CA VAL A 124 2.65 -16.13 12.41
C VAL A 124 1.38 -15.72 13.13
N CYS A 125 0.63 -16.73 13.58
CA CYS A 125 -0.58 -16.52 14.36
C CYS A 125 -0.26 -16.23 15.82
N LYS A 126 -0.85 -15.15 16.36
CA LYS A 126 -0.82 -14.79 17.78
C LYS A 126 -2.22 -14.88 18.35
N PRO A 127 -2.49 -15.74 19.34
CA PRO A 127 -3.80 -15.81 19.96
C PRO A 127 -4.07 -14.52 20.74
N SER A 128 -5.30 -14.07 20.69
CA SER A 128 -5.79 -12.92 21.45
C SER A 128 -7.06 -13.35 22.18
N TYR A 129 -7.17 -12.95 23.43
CA TYR A 129 -8.33 -13.27 24.29
C TYR A 129 -9.01 -11.96 24.74
N PRO A 130 -9.63 -11.20 23.82
CA PRO A 130 -10.23 -9.92 24.16
C PRO A 130 -11.47 -10.11 25.02
N ASN A 131 -11.71 -9.16 25.94
CA ASN A 131 -12.95 -9.12 26.74
C ASN A 131 -14.17 -8.88 25.85
N ASP A 132 -14.03 -8.05 24.84
CA ASP A 132 -15.05 -7.77 23.83
C ASP A 132 -14.75 -8.47 22.51
N ILE A 133 -15.38 -9.64 22.32
CA ILE A 133 -15.22 -10.44 21.12
C ILE A 133 -15.90 -9.82 19.89
N LEU A 134 -16.94 -8.99 20.12
CA LEU A 134 -17.67 -8.34 19.02
C LEU A 134 -16.77 -7.35 18.25
N HIS A 135 -15.97 -6.58 18.98
CA HIS A 135 -15.16 -5.51 18.41
C HIS A 135 -13.68 -5.88 18.27
N SER A 136 -13.21 -6.92 18.93
CA SER A 136 -11.80 -7.33 18.93
C SER A 136 -11.61 -8.73 18.35
N PRO A 137 -10.57 -8.96 17.55
CA PRO A 137 -10.28 -10.27 16.99
C PRO A 137 -9.74 -11.23 18.08
N ARG A 138 -10.04 -12.52 17.95
CA ARG A 138 -9.53 -13.59 18.84
C ARG A 138 -8.12 -14.06 18.47
N PHE A 139 -7.57 -13.56 17.40
CA PHE A 139 -6.19 -13.77 16.97
C PHE A 139 -5.72 -12.60 16.11
N THR A 140 -4.42 -12.46 15.99
CA THR A 140 -3.78 -11.56 15.04
C THR A 140 -2.77 -12.37 14.23
N CYS A 141 -2.49 -11.91 13.00
CA CYS A 141 -1.46 -12.50 12.17
C CYS A 141 -0.33 -11.50 11.97
N ASP A 142 0.89 -11.88 12.35
CA ASP A 142 2.08 -11.17 11.91
C ASP A 142 2.40 -11.62 10.49
N CYS A 143 2.23 -10.74 9.55
CA CYS A 143 2.43 -11.06 8.14
C CYS A 143 3.91 -11.00 7.77
N PRO A 144 4.40 -11.95 6.96
CA PRO A 144 5.74 -11.85 6.42
C PRO A 144 5.83 -10.67 5.44
N PRO A 145 7.07 -10.18 5.17
CA PRO A 145 7.28 -9.10 4.21
C PRO A 145 6.60 -9.37 2.86
N GLY A 146 5.95 -8.35 2.31
CA GLY A 146 5.21 -8.47 1.05
C GLY A 146 3.75 -8.89 1.17
N TYR A 147 3.26 -9.19 2.38
CA TYR A 147 1.86 -9.50 2.63
C TYR A 147 1.25 -8.59 3.71
N ARG A 148 -0.07 -8.45 3.68
CA ARG A 148 -0.86 -7.65 4.63
C ARG A 148 -2.29 -8.18 4.78
N GLY A 149 -3.05 -7.49 5.63
CA GLY A 149 -4.43 -7.83 5.97
C GLY A 149 -4.51 -8.78 7.16
N ASN A 150 -5.70 -8.90 7.75
CA ASN A 150 -5.92 -9.59 9.03
C ASN A 150 -5.44 -11.06 9.07
N ARG A 151 -5.30 -11.68 7.90
CA ARG A 151 -4.87 -13.07 7.76
C ARG A 151 -3.73 -13.23 6.73
N CYS A 152 -3.00 -12.17 6.43
CA CYS A 152 -1.90 -12.15 5.46
C CYS A 152 -2.25 -12.62 4.04
N LYS A 153 -3.52 -12.48 3.63
CA LYS A 153 -3.99 -12.92 2.30
C LYS A 153 -3.66 -11.93 1.17
N GLN A 154 -3.41 -10.68 1.50
CA GLN A 154 -3.30 -9.62 0.51
C GLN A 154 -1.83 -9.37 0.17
N PRO A 155 -1.37 -9.67 -1.06
CA PRO A 155 -0.03 -9.31 -1.46
C PRO A 155 0.12 -7.79 -1.59
N ILE A 156 1.26 -7.28 -1.18
CA ILE A 156 1.67 -5.88 -1.37
C ILE A 156 2.34 -5.78 -2.73
N LYS A 157 1.74 -5.01 -3.65
CA LYS A 157 2.21 -4.89 -5.05
C LYS A 157 3.01 -3.61 -5.31
N SER A 158 3.01 -2.67 -4.35
CA SER A 158 3.71 -1.39 -4.42
C SER A 158 3.94 -0.84 -3.01
N CYS A 159 4.75 0.19 -2.86
CA CYS A 159 4.97 0.87 -1.58
C CYS A 159 3.67 1.37 -0.92
N ARG A 160 2.63 1.67 -1.71
CA ARG A 160 1.30 2.05 -1.19
C ARG A 160 0.69 1.00 -0.28
N GLY A 161 0.99 -0.27 -0.51
CA GLY A 161 0.49 -1.36 0.32
C GLY A 161 0.96 -1.28 1.77
N TYR A 162 2.15 -0.77 2.02
CA TYR A 162 2.71 -0.56 3.36
C TYR A 162 2.05 0.61 4.08
N VAL A 163 1.74 1.73 3.41
CA VAL A 163 0.95 2.83 3.99
C VAL A 163 -0.42 2.34 4.45
N LYS A 164 -1.09 1.52 3.65
CA LYS A 164 -2.38 0.93 4.01
C LYS A 164 -2.29 -0.07 5.17
N ALA A 165 -1.12 -0.64 5.42
CA ALA A 165 -0.89 -1.59 6.51
C ALA A 165 -0.52 -0.91 7.84
N SER A 166 0.17 0.24 7.80
CA SER A 166 0.69 0.94 8.98
C SER A 166 -0.33 1.79 9.75
N GLY A 167 -1.54 1.99 9.19
CA GLY A 167 -2.55 2.84 9.84
C GLY A 167 -2.23 4.33 9.72
N HIS A 168 -1.96 5.01 10.85
CA HIS A 168 -1.80 6.47 10.88
C HIS A 168 -0.37 6.96 10.61
N ASP A 169 0.65 6.18 11.01
CA ASP A 169 2.04 6.60 10.84
C ASP A 169 2.66 5.96 9.59
N PRO A 170 3.27 6.76 8.71
CA PRO A 170 3.96 6.22 7.55
C PRO A 170 5.19 5.42 8.01
N PRO A 171 5.48 4.28 7.37
CA PRO A 171 6.73 3.57 7.64
C PRO A 171 7.94 4.41 7.21
N ALA A 172 9.11 4.12 7.78
CA ALA A 172 10.36 4.76 7.36
C ALA A 172 10.68 4.43 5.90
N SER A 173 11.25 5.40 5.16
CA SER A 173 11.73 5.14 3.80
C SER A 173 12.89 4.15 3.81
N GLY A 174 12.92 3.23 2.85
CA GLY A 174 13.94 2.17 2.80
C GLY A 174 13.59 1.05 1.83
N ASN A 175 14.33 -0.06 1.92
CA ASN A 175 14.08 -1.25 1.11
C ASN A 175 12.95 -2.10 1.69
N TYR A 176 12.03 -2.50 0.83
CA TYR A 176 10.83 -3.28 1.17
C TYR A 176 10.63 -4.40 0.17
N THR A 177 10.13 -5.53 0.66
CA THR A 177 9.68 -6.63 -0.20
C THR A 177 8.28 -6.36 -0.72
N ILE A 178 8.10 -6.40 -2.03
CA ILE A 178 6.77 -6.39 -2.66
C ILE A 178 6.61 -7.61 -3.57
N MET A 179 5.40 -7.89 -4.00
CA MET A 179 5.06 -9.04 -4.83
C MET A 179 4.82 -8.61 -6.28
N ASP A 180 5.38 -9.31 -7.25
CA ASP A 180 5.06 -9.13 -8.66
C ASP A 180 3.66 -9.69 -9.01
N HIS A 181 3.30 -9.69 -10.30
CA HIS A 181 1.99 -10.16 -10.75
C HIS A 181 1.75 -11.65 -10.45
N ASP A 182 2.83 -12.46 -10.39
CA ASP A 182 2.79 -13.89 -10.06
C ASP A 182 2.93 -14.19 -8.56
N ASN A 183 2.91 -13.15 -7.72
CA ASN A 183 3.17 -13.22 -6.28
C ASN A 183 4.58 -13.70 -5.92
N LYS A 184 5.57 -13.47 -6.79
CA LYS A 184 6.98 -13.69 -6.46
C LYS A 184 7.52 -12.45 -5.74
N PRO A 185 8.21 -12.63 -4.60
CA PRO A 185 8.78 -11.52 -3.85
C PRO A 185 9.99 -10.91 -4.57
N PHE A 186 10.14 -9.60 -4.47
CA PHE A 186 11.34 -8.88 -4.88
C PHE A 186 11.51 -7.59 -4.08
N GLN A 187 12.73 -7.05 -4.03
CA GLN A 187 13.05 -5.85 -3.27
C GLN A 187 12.84 -4.59 -4.12
N VAL A 188 12.34 -3.54 -3.48
CA VAL A 188 12.26 -2.18 -4.04
C VAL A 188 12.62 -1.17 -2.97
N PHE A 189 13.10 0.01 -3.36
CA PHE A 189 13.18 1.13 -2.44
C PHE A 189 11.84 1.88 -2.41
N CYS A 190 11.31 2.08 -1.19
CA CYS A 190 10.11 2.87 -0.92
C CYS A 190 10.47 4.20 -0.29
N ASN A 191 9.90 5.30 -0.80
CA ASN A 191 9.96 6.59 -0.14
C ASN A 191 8.53 7.02 0.26
N PHE A 192 8.34 7.32 1.53
CA PHE A 192 7.09 7.76 2.10
C PHE A 192 7.18 9.24 2.48
N VAL A 193 6.23 10.03 2.02
CA VAL A 193 6.19 11.47 2.25
C VAL A 193 4.86 11.83 2.90
N LYS A 194 4.90 12.26 4.15
CA LYS A 194 3.71 12.77 4.84
C LYS A 194 3.42 14.19 4.35
N MET A 195 2.20 14.41 3.88
CA MET A 195 1.77 15.72 3.40
C MET A 195 1.29 16.55 4.59
N SER A 196 1.90 17.69 4.80
CA SER A 196 1.61 18.58 5.95
C SER A 196 0.18 19.14 5.97
N VAL A 197 -0.47 19.24 4.82
CA VAL A 197 -1.79 19.88 4.69
C VAL A 197 -2.94 18.89 4.85
N SER A 198 -2.78 17.62 4.46
CA SER A 198 -3.88 16.64 4.36
C SER A 198 -3.73 15.43 5.29
N ASP A 199 -2.68 15.38 6.11
CA ASP A 199 -2.29 14.21 6.92
C ASP A 199 -2.23 12.88 6.13
N THR A 200 -2.21 12.97 4.80
CA THR A 200 -2.09 11.82 3.92
C THR A 200 -0.62 11.52 3.63
N THR A 201 -0.30 10.24 3.50
CA THR A 201 1.04 9.80 3.10
C THR A 201 1.03 9.43 1.63
N VAL A 202 1.88 10.09 0.86
CA VAL A 202 2.19 9.71 -0.53
C VAL A 202 3.33 8.71 -0.50
N SER A 203 3.15 7.60 -1.21
CA SER A 203 4.15 6.54 -1.32
C SER A 203 4.74 6.49 -2.72
N TRP A 204 6.05 6.33 -2.80
CA TRP A 204 6.80 6.25 -4.05
C TRP A 204 7.63 4.96 -4.10
N THR A 205 7.50 4.23 -5.20
CA THR A 205 8.27 3.02 -5.49
C THR A 205 9.33 3.35 -6.54
N LEU A 206 10.59 3.13 -6.24
CA LEU A 206 11.69 3.31 -7.18
C LEU A 206 11.60 2.26 -8.29
N ILE A 207 11.59 2.70 -9.55
CA ILE A 207 11.56 1.81 -10.71
C ILE A 207 12.83 1.87 -11.55
N GLN A 208 13.59 2.96 -11.45
CA GLN A 208 14.87 3.14 -12.11
C GLN A 208 15.75 4.12 -11.33
N SER A 209 17.04 3.82 -11.23
CA SER A 209 18.08 4.73 -10.75
C SER A 209 19.39 4.46 -11.47
N TYR A 210 20.13 5.51 -11.83
CA TYR A 210 21.44 5.35 -12.46
C TYR A 210 22.35 6.55 -12.21
N ARG A 211 23.66 6.29 -12.12
CA ARG A 211 24.68 7.33 -12.13
C ARG A 211 24.85 7.93 -13.53
N PHE A 212 25.25 9.18 -13.60
CA PHE A 212 25.53 9.87 -14.86
C PHE A 212 26.55 9.11 -15.73
N GLU A 213 27.59 8.51 -15.15
CA GLU A 213 28.58 7.71 -15.88
C GLU A 213 27.95 6.47 -16.56
N ASN A 214 26.86 5.91 -15.98
CA ASN A 214 26.15 4.73 -16.51
C ASN A 214 25.00 5.07 -17.46
N LYS A 215 24.80 6.35 -17.80
CA LYS A 215 23.67 6.84 -18.62
C LYS A 215 23.48 6.12 -19.96
N THR A 216 24.53 5.60 -20.54
CA THR A 216 24.48 4.89 -21.82
C THR A 216 23.72 3.57 -21.78
N GLU A 217 23.65 2.95 -20.60
CA GLU A 217 22.92 1.70 -20.35
C GLU A 217 21.42 1.92 -20.18
N PHE A 218 20.99 3.18 -19.92
CA PHE A 218 19.62 3.57 -19.63
C PHE A 218 18.93 4.32 -20.80
N LYS A 219 19.40 4.09 -22.04
CA LYS A 219 18.83 4.71 -23.25
C LYS A 219 17.50 4.08 -23.71
N ALA A 220 17.13 2.91 -23.17
CA ALA A 220 15.89 2.23 -23.53
C ALA A 220 14.66 2.95 -22.97
N PRO A 221 13.59 3.14 -23.75
CA PRO A 221 12.33 3.67 -23.24
C PRO A 221 11.68 2.72 -22.23
N PHE A 222 10.77 3.23 -21.39
CA PHE A 222 10.11 2.40 -20.35
C PHE A 222 9.18 1.33 -20.93
N PHE A 223 8.67 1.49 -22.15
CA PHE A 223 7.85 0.46 -22.80
C PHE A 223 8.67 -0.72 -23.34
N ASN A 224 10.02 -0.65 -23.31
CA ASN A 224 10.89 -1.77 -23.61
C ASN A 224 11.34 -2.47 -22.33
N ASP A 225 11.30 -3.79 -22.33
CA ASP A 225 11.85 -4.58 -21.23
C ASP A 225 13.39 -4.59 -21.30
N ASN A 226 14.00 -3.90 -20.33
CA ASN A 226 15.46 -3.77 -20.23
C ASN A 226 15.86 -3.69 -18.75
N PRO A 227 15.67 -4.76 -17.96
CA PRO A 227 15.99 -4.76 -16.54
C PRO A 227 17.50 -4.66 -16.29
N LYS A 228 17.86 -3.98 -15.19
CA LYS A 228 19.23 -3.83 -14.68
C LYS A 228 19.20 -4.03 -13.17
N ASN A 229 19.96 -4.99 -12.66
CA ASN A 229 20.03 -5.30 -11.23
C ASN A 229 18.65 -5.30 -10.54
N ALA A 230 17.64 -5.88 -11.20
CA ALA A 230 16.23 -5.74 -10.81
C ALA A 230 15.89 -6.45 -9.50
N GLU A 231 16.79 -7.26 -8.94
CA GLU A 231 16.65 -7.94 -7.65
C GLU A 231 17.31 -7.18 -6.50
N ASP A 232 18.19 -6.22 -6.80
CA ASP A 232 18.97 -5.47 -5.83
C ASP A 232 18.84 -3.96 -6.08
N PRO A 233 17.87 -3.28 -5.42
CA PRO A 233 17.67 -1.84 -5.61
C PRO A 233 18.90 -1.07 -5.13
N ASN A 234 19.51 -0.38 -6.06
CA ASN A 234 20.68 0.46 -5.84
C ASN A 234 20.57 1.78 -6.62
N TRP A 235 21.41 2.73 -6.31
CA TRP A 235 21.36 4.07 -6.89
C TRP A 235 22.15 4.21 -8.19
N GLU A 236 23.04 3.27 -8.48
CA GLU A 236 24.06 3.37 -9.52
C GLU A 236 23.63 2.81 -10.87
N SER A 237 22.95 1.67 -10.84
CA SER A 237 22.54 0.95 -12.04
C SER A 237 21.38 0.01 -11.71
N TYR A 238 20.17 0.56 -11.63
CA TYR A 238 18.95 -0.17 -11.26
C TYR A 238 17.81 0.15 -12.21
N ARG A 239 17.13 -0.87 -12.71
CA ARG A 239 15.86 -0.76 -13.43
C ARG A 239 15.07 -2.06 -13.32
N LEU A 240 13.81 -1.95 -12.94
CA LEU A 240 12.89 -3.07 -12.92
C LEU A 240 12.55 -3.57 -14.33
N SER A 241 12.14 -4.83 -14.45
CA SER A 241 11.50 -5.34 -15.64
C SER A 241 10.19 -4.63 -15.94
N LEU A 242 9.79 -4.58 -17.20
CA LEU A 242 8.52 -3.95 -17.61
C LEU A 242 7.31 -4.60 -16.91
N SER A 243 7.33 -5.92 -16.71
CA SER A 243 6.26 -6.64 -16.01
C SER A 243 6.10 -6.19 -14.56
N ARG A 244 7.22 -6.02 -13.83
CA ARG A 244 7.22 -5.50 -12.45
C ARG A 244 6.77 -4.04 -12.39
N MET A 245 7.26 -3.19 -13.29
CA MET A 245 6.81 -1.80 -13.39
C MET A 245 5.30 -1.70 -13.66
N LYS A 246 4.75 -2.52 -14.56
CA LYS A 246 3.29 -2.60 -14.81
C LYS A 246 2.50 -3.08 -13.59
N SER A 247 3.05 -4.01 -12.81
CA SER A 247 2.41 -4.45 -11.55
C SER A 247 2.30 -3.31 -10.54
N ILE A 248 3.41 -2.56 -10.33
CA ILE A 248 3.45 -1.40 -9.44
C ILE A 248 2.50 -0.29 -9.92
N GLN A 249 2.45 -0.06 -11.23
CA GLN A 249 1.65 1.00 -11.85
C GLN A 249 0.13 0.83 -11.62
N LYS A 250 -0.37 -0.39 -11.40
CA LYS A 250 -1.78 -0.64 -11.09
C LYS A 250 -2.24 0.08 -9.82
N ASP A 251 -1.33 0.25 -8.86
CA ASP A 251 -1.56 0.95 -7.61
C ASP A 251 -1.11 2.42 -7.63
N SER A 252 -0.57 2.89 -8.77
CA SER A 252 0.04 4.22 -8.90
C SER A 252 -0.86 5.15 -9.71
N SER A 253 -0.95 6.39 -9.27
CA SER A 253 -1.65 7.49 -9.98
C SER A 253 -0.71 8.55 -10.53
N LYS A 254 0.56 8.54 -10.08
CA LYS A 254 1.57 9.54 -10.38
C LYS A 254 2.90 8.89 -10.73
N TRP A 255 3.76 9.70 -11.37
CA TRP A 255 5.18 9.42 -11.56
C TRP A 255 6.00 10.64 -11.19
N ARG A 256 7.26 10.44 -10.84
CA ARG A 256 8.22 11.54 -10.65
C ARG A 256 9.61 11.16 -11.12
N MET A 257 10.40 12.19 -11.43
CA MET A 257 11.85 12.11 -11.64
C MET A 257 12.57 12.99 -10.63
N THR A 258 13.68 12.50 -10.10
CA THR A 258 14.50 13.18 -9.08
C THR A 258 15.97 13.12 -9.43
N CYS A 259 16.74 14.05 -8.90
CA CYS A 259 18.20 14.05 -8.99
C CYS A 259 18.81 13.86 -7.61
N ARG A 260 19.82 12.97 -7.50
CA ARG A 260 20.63 12.78 -6.29
C ARG A 260 19.77 12.50 -5.03
N PHE A 261 18.71 11.73 -5.18
CA PHE A 261 17.87 11.36 -4.04
C PHE A 261 18.66 10.57 -2.99
N ASP A 262 19.63 9.79 -3.41
CA ASP A 262 20.53 9.00 -2.57
C ASP A 262 21.38 9.83 -1.61
N THR A 263 21.78 11.04 -2.02
CA THR A 263 22.64 11.92 -1.22
C THR A 263 21.90 13.09 -0.59
N ASP A 264 20.94 13.65 -1.29
CA ASP A 264 20.27 14.89 -0.89
C ASP A 264 18.82 14.68 -0.39
N GLY A 265 18.32 13.42 -0.43
CA GLY A 265 16.93 13.10 -0.14
C GLY A 265 15.96 13.72 -1.15
N LEU A 266 14.71 13.95 -0.72
CA LEU A 266 13.72 14.60 -1.55
C LEU A 266 14.00 16.11 -1.65
N ASN A 267 14.51 16.51 -2.80
CA ASN A 267 14.71 17.91 -3.16
C ASN A 267 13.93 18.20 -4.44
N LYS A 268 13.17 19.30 -4.47
CA LYS A 268 12.35 19.70 -5.60
C LYS A 268 13.10 20.55 -6.64
N THR A 269 14.39 20.76 -6.51
CA THR A 269 15.27 21.29 -7.55
C THR A 269 15.73 20.17 -8.47
N ASP A 270 15.66 20.38 -9.78
CA ASP A 270 15.84 19.33 -10.79
C ASP A 270 14.94 18.13 -10.49
N TYR A 271 13.65 18.43 -10.52
CA TYR A 271 12.55 17.55 -10.15
C TYR A 271 11.39 17.74 -11.12
N MET A 272 10.70 16.66 -11.43
CA MET A 272 9.46 16.69 -12.22
C MET A 272 8.49 15.63 -11.70
N GLU A 273 7.21 16.00 -11.64
CA GLU A 273 6.11 15.12 -11.21
C GLU A 273 4.92 15.27 -12.16
N GLY A 274 4.28 14.16 -12.51
CA GLY A 274 3.10 14.17 -13.34
C GLY A 274 2.08 13.10 -12.99
N LEU A 275 0.84 13.30 -13.44
CA LEU A 275 -0.23 12.33 -13.31
C LEU A 275 -0.10 11.23 -14.39
N LYS A 276 -0.34 9.99 -13.99
CA LYS A 276 -0.42 8.87 -14.95
C LYS A 276 -1.54 9.08 -15.99
N SER A 277 -2.63 9.72 -15.60
CA SER A 277 -3.75 10.03 -16.50
C SER A 277 -3.39 11.01 -17.61
N GLN A 278 -2.36 11.84 -17.41
CA GLN A 278 -1.85 12.80 -18.41
C GLN A 278 -0.72 12.15 -19.24
N VAL A 279 0.19 11.48 -18.57
CA VAL A 279 1.33 10.79 -19.19
C VAL A 279 1.57 9.47 -18.49
N ASP A 280 1.23 8.38 -19.15
CA ASP A 280 1.63 7.05 -18.71
C ASP A 280 3.04 6.74 -19.20
N ILE A 281 4.04 6.87 -18.35
CA ILE A 281 5.45 6.71 -18.73
C ILE A 281 5.80 5.29 -19.23
N LEU A 282 5.00 4.26 -18.89
CA LEU A 282 5.23 2.89 -19.35
C LEU A 282 4.68 2.63 -20.77
N THR A 283 3.84 3.52 -21.29
CA THR A 283 3.23 3.39 -22.63
C THR A 283 3.45 4.61 -23.51
N TYR A 284 3.84 5.74 -22.95
CA TYR A 284 4.09 6.97 -23.68
C TYR A 284 5.12 6.74 -24.79
N ASN A 285 4.73 7.05 -26.03
CA ASN A 285 5.58 6.90 -27.21
C ASN A 285 5.38 8.11 -28.14
N ALA A 286 5.78 9.27 -27.68
CA ALA A 286 5.56 10.53 -28.37
C ALA A 286 6.70 11.56 -28.11
N SER A 287 6.52 12.75 -28.65
CA SER A 287 7.43 13.88 -28.50
C SER A 287 6.58 15.15 -28.59
N ASP A 288 6.07 15.62 -27.43
CA ASP A 288 5.12 16.74 -27.39
C ASP A 288 5.12 17.49 -26.04
N CYS A 289 4.46 18.68 -26.00
CA CYS A 289 4.15 19.38 -24.77
C CYS A 289 3.06 18.61 -24.01
N MET A 290 3.40 18.12 -22.82
CA MET A 290 2.50 17.39 -21.96
C MET A 290 2.29 18.12 -20.65
N ASN A 291 1.08 18.02 -20.11
CA ASN A 291 0.80 18.58 -18.78
C ASN A 291 1.53 17.77 -17.70
N VAL A 292 2.08 18.50 -16.74
CA VAL A 292 2.76 17.98 -15.55
C VAL A 292 2.24 18.69 -14.30
N GLU A 293 2.31 18.02 -13.14
CA GLU A 293 1.87 18.60 -11.87
C GLU A 293 2.86 19.63 -11.34
N PHE A 294 4.14 19.34 -11.53
CA PHE A 294 5.25 20.15 -11.07
C PHE A 294 6.48 19.91 -11.95
N ILE A 295 7.22 20.94 -12.23
CA ILE A 295 8.55 20.87 -12.84
C ILE A 295 9.42 21.99 -12.30
N ASN A 296 10.63 21.64 -11.90
CA ASN A 296 11.72 22.58 -11.62
C ASN A 296 13.00 22.00 -12.23
N VAL A 297 13.53 22.60 -13.26
CA VAL A 297 14.76 22.16 -13.91
C VAL A 297 15.70 23.34 -14.05
N ARG A 298 16.87 23.25 -13.45
CA ARG A 298 17.90 24.29 -13.46
C ARG A 298 17.36 25.68 -13.02
N GLY A 299 16.56 25.70 -11.94
CA GLY A 299 15.97 26.90 -11.37
C GLY A 299 14.75 27.45 -12.10
N TYR A 300 14.32 26.83 -13.21
CA TYR A 300 13.06 27.18 -13.83
C TYR A 300 11.92 26.35 -13.24
N GLU A 301 11.02 26.99 -12.52
CA GLU A 301 9.94 26.34 -11.77
C GLU A 301 8.56 26.66 -12.32
N CYS A 302 7.70 25.65 -12.40
CA CYS A 302 6.27 25.76 -12.54
C CYS A 302 5.60 24.81 -11.54
N ALA A 303 4.87 25.38 -10.58
CA ALA A 303 4.29 24.64 -9.45
C ALA A 303 2.76 24.69 -9.42
N VAL A 304 2.13 25.64 -10.11
CA VAL A 304 0.68 25.88 -10.03
C VAL A 304 0.13 26.22 -11.40
N GLY A 305 -1.01 25.60 -11.74
CA GLY A 305 -1.72 25.84 -12.98
C GLY A 305 -1.35 24.87 -14.11
N ASN A 306 -1.44 25.32 -15.37
CA ASN A 306 -1.20 24.47 -16.54
C ASN A 306 0.29 24.34 -16.83
N CYS A 307 1.04 23.69 -15.95
CA CYS A 307 2.45 23.40 -16.18
C CYS A 307 2.60 22.42 -17.34
N GLN A 308 3.44 22.74 -18.31
CA GLN A 308 3.74 21.89 -19.46
C GLN A 308 5.23 21.68 -19.60
N ALA A 309 5.60 20.47 -19.95
CA ALA A 309 6.97 20.08 -20.29
C ALA A 309 7.00 19.42 -21.67
N PHE A 310 8.01 19.70 -22.47
CA PHE A 310 8.21 18.92 -23.69
C PHE A 310 8.84 17.58 -23.34
N LEU A 311 8.00 16.54 -23.37
CA LEU A 311 8.39 15.19 -23.02
C LEU A 311 8.68 14.37 -24.28
N ILE A 312 9.71 13.57 -24.21
CA ILE A 312 10.10 12.64 -25.29
C ILE A 312 10.28 11.26 -24.69
N GLN A 313 9.66 10.28 -25.33
CA GLN A 313 10.01 8.88 -25.23
C GLN A 313 9.69 8.20 -26.57
N LYS A 314 10.66 7.55 -27.17
CA LYS A 314 10.52 6.86 -28.45
C LYS A 314 11.48 5.66 -28.50
N PHE A 315 11.37 4.84 -29.52
CA PHE A 315 12.36 3.81 -29.77
C PHE A 315 13.78 4.41 -29.74
N ASN A 316 14.68 3.82 -28.96
CA ASN A 316 16.05 4.30 -28.70
C ASN A 316 16.18 5.70 -28.06
N ARG A 317 15.09 6.19 -27.44
CA ARG A 317 15.12 7.44 -26.67
C ARG A 317 14.41 7.23 -25.32
N PRO A 318 15.13 7.35 -24.19
CA PRO A 318 14.53 7.20 -22.87
C PRO A 318 13.49 8.29 -22.62
N PHE A 319 12.66 8.07 -21.60
CA PHE A 319 11.77 9.12 -21.12
C PHE A 319 12.58 10.29 -20.54
N HIS A 320 12.38 11.50 -21.06
CA HIS A 320 13.11 12.69 -20.64
C HIS A 320 12.35 13.98 -20.98
N HIS A 321 12.71 15.05 -20.29
CA HIS A 321 12.29 16.40 -20.61
C HIS A 321 13.36 17.09 -21.47
N ASP A 322 12.96 17.60 -22.63
CA ASP A 322 13.80 18.39 -23.53
C ASP A 322 13.48 19.88 -23.37
N SER A 323 14.27 20.58 -22.58
CA SER A 323 14.01 21.99 -22.25
C SER A 323 14.21 22.93 -23.46
N TYR A 324 15.10 22.62 -24.38
CA TYR A 324 15.28 23.44 -25.59
C TYR A 324 14.05 23.38 -26.51
N ARG A 325 13.50 22.19 -26.72
CA ARG A 325 12.27 22.03 -27.49
C ARG A 325 11.06 22.58 -26.77
N SER A 326 11.04 22.52 -25.45
CA SER A 326 10.01 23.15 -24.62
C SER A 326 9.92 24.65 -24.93
N GLY A 327 11.06 25.36 -24.98
CA GLY A 327 11.12 26.75 -25.38
C GLY A 327 10.68 26.99 -26.82
N LYS A 328 11.17 26.23 -27.80
CA LYS A 328 10.80 26.35 -29.21
C LYS A 328 9.31 26.09 -29.46
N LYS A 329 8.69 25.17 -28.74
CA LYS A 329 7.27 24.79 -28.87
C LYS A 329 6.36 25.61 -27.98
N LYS A 330 6.91 26.56 -27.20
CA LYS A 330 6.19 27.41 -26.26
C LYS A 330 5.35 26.59 -25.23
N CYS A 331 5.86 25.43 -24.82
CA CYS A 331 5.32 24.79 -23.62
C CYS A 331 5.49 25.79 -22.46
N SER A 332 4.58 25.81 -21.51
CA SER A 332 4.54 26.82 -20.43
C SER A 332 5.82 26.86 -19.57
N ASN A 333 6.65 25.85 -19.66
CA ASN A 333 7.96 25.80 -19.04
C ASN A 333 9.06 25.87 -20.11
N SER A 334 9.28 27.06 -20.65
CA SER A 334 10.28 27.30 -21.71
C SER A 334 11.60 27.74 -21.10
N HIS A 335 12.55 26.81 -20.97
CA HIS A 335 13.91 27.11 -20.59
C HIS A 335 14.82 27.07 -21.84
N THR A 336 15.51 28.16 -22.11
CA THR A 336 16.47 28.27 -23.23
C THR A 336 17.88 27.94 -22.77
N GLY A 337 18.20 26.73 -22.44
CA GLY A 337 19.56 26.48 -22.02
C GLY A 337 19.83 25.02 -21.71
N ASN A 338 20.17 24.27 -22.75
CA ASN A 338 20.54 22.86 -22.61
C ASN A 338 22.03 22.62 -22.81
N LYS A 339 22.80 23.66 -22.91
CA LYS A 339 24.22 23.53 -23.24
C LYS A 339 24.97 23.02 -22.03
N CYS A 340 25.79 22.02 -22.21
CA CYS A 340 26.82 21.66 -21.28
C CYS A 340 27.72 22.87 -21.08
N SER A 341 27.82 23.40 -19.87
CA SER A 341 28.47 24.68 -19.60
C SER A 341 30.00 24.64 -19.66
N ALA A 342 30.61 23.46 -19.75
CA ALA A 342 32.04 23.35 -19.58
C ALA A 342 32.86 23.59 -20.86
N ASP A 343 32.22 23.74 -22.03
CA ASP A 343 32.96 23.83 -23.25
C ASP A 343 32.22 24.66 -24.28
N ASN A 344 32.72 25.87 -24.48
CA ASN A 344 32.34 26.74 -25.57
C ASN A 344 32.64 26.13 -26.95
N SER A 345 32.98 24.85 -27.04
CA SER A 345 33.43 24.15 -28.23
C SER A 345 32.30 23.79 -29.20
N GLY A 346 31.22 24.48 -29.26
CA GLY A 346 30.23 24.37 -30.33
C GLY A 346 29.58 22.98 -30.57
N ASN A 347 29.99 21.97 -29.85
CA ASN A 347 29.37 20.66 -29.85
C ASN A 347 28.06 20.70 -29.08
N ASN A 348 26.99 20.36 -29.76
CA ASN A 348 25.59 20.38 -29.31
C ASN A 348 25.29 19.36 -28.20
N GLY A 349 26.07 19.37 -27.12
CA GLY A 349 25.84 18.56 -25.96
C GLY A 349 24.50 18.93 -25.29
N GLU A 350 23.50 18.08 -25.40
CA GLU A 350 22.22 18.28 -24.74
C GLU A 350 22.26 17.63 -23.37
N ASP A 351 22.02 18.43 -22.33
CA ASP A 351 21.82 18.00 -20.97
C ASP A 351 20.32 18.05 -20.64
N ASN A 352 19.59 17.07 -21.13
CA ASN A 352 18.16 16.94 -20.91
C ASN A 352 17.86 16.13 -19.65
N PHE A 353 16.91 16.55 -18.84
CA PHE A 353 16.54 15.83 -17.63
C PHE A 353 16.03 14.41 -17.95
N GLY A 354 16.86 13.40 -17.66
CA GLY A 354 16.63 12.00 -18.01
C GLY A 354 17.35 11.49 -19.26
N ARG A 355 18.01 12.37 -20.04
CA ARG A 355 18.85 12.00 -21.19
C ARG A 355 20.05 12.92 -21.32
N TYR A 356 21.20 12.40 -21.03
CA TYR A 356 22.46 13.15 -21.03
C TYR A 356 23.36 12.68 -22.18
N GLN A 357 24.03 13.61 -22.86
CA GLN A 357 25.00 13.27 -23.87
C GLN A 357 26.37 12.88 -23.27
N ASP A 358 27.15 12.17 -24.04
CA ASP A 358 28.46 11.73 -23.60
C ASP A 358 29.38 12.96 -23.43
N GLY A 359 30.14 13.00 -22.33
CA GLY A 359 31.04 14.11 -21.99
C GLY A 359 30.39 15.35 -21.42
N CYS A 360 29.07 15.42 -21.33
CA CYS A 360 28.35 16.58 -20.88
C CYS A 360 28.16 16.60 -19.36
N VAL A 361 29.04 17.24 -18.63
CA VAL A 361 28.87 17.57 -17.22
C VAL A 361 28.34 18.99 -17.10
N ASN A 362 27.22 19.18 -16.38
CA ASN A 362 26.60 20.47 -16.16
C ASN A 362 26.50 20.81 -14.66
N PRO A 363 27.32 21.73 -14.14
CA PRO A 363 27.30 22.12 -12.73
C PRO A 363 25.94 22.64 -12.24
N ASP A 364 25.14 23.21 -13.13
CA ASP A 364 23.82 23.81 -12.82
C ASP A 364 22.68 22.78 -12.83
N HIS A 365 22.96 21.53 -13.20
CA HIS A 365 21.97 20.47 -13.21
C HIS A 365 22.39 19.32 -12.27
N ARG A 366 21.67 19.12 -11.20
CA ARG A 366 22.04 18.18 -10.14
C ARG A 366 22.22 16.73 -10.63
N CYS A 367 21.45 16.29 -11.64
CA CYS A 367 21.57 14.94 -12.21
C CYS A 367 22.84 14.72 -13.04
N SER A 368 23.44 15.77 -13.58
CA SER A 368 24.62 15.72 -14.45
C SER A 368 25.79 16.56 -13.93
N LYS A 369 25.73 17.01 -12.67
CA LYS A 369 26.75 17.85 -12.04
C LYS A 369 28.13 17.21 -12.03
N ASN A 370 28.20 15.90 -11.92
CA ASN A 370 29.44 15.12 -11.96
C ASN A 370 29.13 13.66 -12.36
N LYS A 371 30.18 12.83 -12.53
CA LYS A 371 30.06 11.43 -12.97
C LYS A 371 29.23 10.55 -12.03
N VAL A 372 29.23 10.85 -10.70
CA VAL A 372 28.53 10.08 -9.68
C VAL A 372 27.13 10.64 -9.36
N SER A 373 26.73 11.75 -10.01
CA SER A 373 25.35 12.27 -9.86
C SER A 373 24.33 11.25 -10.34
N THR A 374 23.21 11.13 -9.62
CA THR A 374 22.21 10.09 -9.88
C THR A 374 20.90 10.68 -10.40
N THR A 375 20.20 9.90 -11.22
CA THR A 375 18.85 10.19 -11.74
C THR A 375 17.93 9.04 -11.34
N GLN A 376 16.77 9.37 -10.74
CA GLN A 376 15.78 8.37 -10.35
C GLN A 376 14.44 8.60 -11.03
N THR A 377 13.72 7.50 -11.28
CA THR A 377 12.32 7.52 -11.72
C THR A 377 11.49 6.66 -10.79
N TRP A 378 10.30 7.16 -10.44
CA TRP A 378 9.42 6.59 -9.42
C TRP A 378 7.99 6.48 -9.92
N LEU A 379 7.26 5.49 -9.42
CA LEU A 379 5.80 5.42 -9.52
C LEU A 379 5.20 5.59 -8.12
N GLY A 380 4.09 6.34 -7.98
CA GLY A 380 3.54 6.71 -6.69
C GLY A 380 2.02 6.92 -6.65
N ALA A 381 1.49 6.95 -5.43
CA ALA A 381 0.10 7.27 -5.12
C ALA A 381 -0.06 7.77 -3.69
#